data_761ae996e4f5f2d384d9f8701abe8d13
#
_entry.id   761ae996e4f5f2d384d9f8701abe8d13
#
_cell.length_a   1.000
_cell.length_b   1.000
_cell.length_c   1.000
_cell.angle_alpha   90.00
_cell.angle_beta   90.00
_cell.angle_gamma   90.00
#
_symmetry.space_group_name_H-M   'P 1'
#
loop_
_entity.id
_entity.type
_entity.pdbx_description
1 polymer ?
#
loop_
_entity_poly.entity_id
_entity_poly.type
_entity_poly.pdbx_seq_one_letter_code
_entity_poly.pdbx_strand_id
1 'polypeptide(L)'
;MSTFPPTLLDAMRDVNALLQAGDLRLAHEQLATIVEENPECVEALRLLAGTRQARGDIEGAETLLRKALALDPNWTPTLATLGELLLGSGRSDEAEPMLRRAAQRLPRAALVLARHCNDQQRPAEALALVAPLCVGGQADAEWVTQHVAALAALGRQDEAVAFYRRLAEASPDNLAATHAMAIALDAAGRPAEARRAASHVLARGHRTAAIHFTHARSLIALGEFDRAEAALRDCLRLEPRLADAHSHLARLVWMRSGDSAQTTATLDQALQAFPRDDALWAAKAAILQGAGDAKSAYACLATQAAQAQAPPALLVRAGLAALDFDPATARALAERALRASPSSAARSLLAAALLGIGDARGALDECETLLAGAPDDQYLIALQTTAWRLLGDERHLAFCDYAQLVLPQQLQAPAPWPDLASFLADLKRSLERLHDPHGHPLLFQSLRHGTETTEDLIRNADPVIQALFLAFDTPIRNYLAHIGHGSDPLRRRNEGSYRFNGSWSVRLRTRGYHDNHVHPRGWVSSAFYVDLPDNLAASNHDGCLAFGEPGIATVPALPARHVVHPEPGMLVLFPSYFWHGTVPFASEQARLTVAFDVLPDTRREHA
;
A
#
# COMPACT_ATOMS: atom_id res chain seq x y z
N MET A 1 24.27 -28.28 28.26
CA MET A 1 25.19 -27.98 27.15
C MET A 1 25.63 -29.29 26.55
N SER A 2 25.03 -29.70 25.42
CA SER A 2 25.43 -30.90 24.70
C SER A 2 26.71 -30.57 23.93
N THR A 3 27.82 -31.17 24.30
CA THR A 3 29.10 -31.02 23.58
C THR A 3 29.05 -31.90 22.34
N PHE A 4 28.91 -31.27 21.17
CA PHE A 4 29.02 -31.97 19.88
C PHE A 4 30.41 -32.60 19.72
N PRO A 5 30.53 -33.74 19.02
CA PRO A 5 31.81 -34.27 18.64
C PRO A 5 32.65 -33.26 17.84
N PRO A 6 33.98 -33.20 18.02
CA PRO A 6 34.83 -32.24 17.31
C PRO A 6 34.63 -32.27 15.77
N THR A 7 34.41 -33.43 15.19
CA THR A 7 34.15 -33.64 13.74
C THR A 7 32.85 -33.00 13.28
N LEU A 8 31.79 -32.98 14.11
CA LEU A 8 30.52 -32.35 13.77
C LEU A 8 30.64 -30.82 13.84
N LEU A 9 31.38 -30.28 14.81
CA LEU A 9 31.64 -28.85 14.93
C LEU A 9 32.41 -28.30 13.73
N ASP A 10 33.41 -29.05 13.24
CA ASP A 10 34.17 -28.65 12.06
C ASP A 10 33.30 -28.70 10.79
N ALA A 11 32.51 -29.75 10.60
CA ALA A 11 31.57 -29.87 9.46
C ALA A 11 30.53 -28.74 9.48
N MET A 12 29.99 -28.38 10.63
CA MET A 12 29.05 -27.26 10.77
C MET A 12 29.70 -25.88 10.49
N ARG A 13 30.99 -25.75 10.79
CA ARG A 13 31.75 -24.52 10.47
C ARG A 13 31.94 -24.38 8.96
N ASP A 14 32.28 -25.48 8.27
CA ASP A 14 32.43 -25.52 6.81
C ASP A 14 31.11 -25.18 6.11
N VAL A 15 30.00 -25.76 6.57
CA VAL A 15 28.65 -25.41 6.09
C VAL A 15 28.35 -23.92 6.26
N ASN A 16 28.65 -23.34 7.42
CA ASN A 16 28.43 -21.91 7.63
C ASN A 16 29.27 -21.06 6.67
N ALA A 17 30.50 -21.45 6.38
CA ALA A 17 31.34 -20.76 5.40
C ALA A 17 30.73 -20.83 3.98
N LEU A 18 30.19 -22.01 3.57
CA LEU A 18 29.48 -22.16 2.30
C LEU A 18 28.22 -21.30 2.21
N LEU A 19 27.43 -21.26 3.28
CA LEU A 19 26.23 -20.40 3.36
C LEU A 19 26.59 -18.92 3.25
N GLN A 20 27.68 -18.48 3.90
CA GLN A 20 28.19 -17.11 3.78
C GLN A 20 28.73 -16.79 2.38
N ALA A 21 29.34 -17.77 1.71
CA ALA A 21 29.81 -17.67 0.32
C ALA A 21 28.66 -17.74 -0.70
N GLY A 22 27.42 -18.05 -0.28
CA GLY A 22 26.26 -18.20 -1.16
C GLY A 22 26.20 -19.52 -1.94
N ASP A 23 27.08 -20.49 -1.65
CA ASP A 23 27.03 -21.83 -2.29
C ASP A 23 25.98 -22.72 -1.62
N LEU A 24 24.72 -22.39 -1.91
CA LEU A 24 23.55 -23.09 -1.37
C LEU A 24 23.50 -24.56 -1.81
N ARG A 25 24.07 -24.91 -2.98
CA ARG A 25 24.05 -26.28 -3.47
C ARG A 25 24.98 -27.17 -2.62
N LEU A 26 26.21 -26.77 -2.44
CA LEU A 26 27.18 -27.53 -1.68
C LEU A 26 26.83 -27.57 -0.19
N ALA A 27 26.34 -26.42 0.37
CA ALA A 27 25.83 -26.35 1.73
C ALA A 27 24.67 -27.35 1.95
N HIS A 28 23.76 -27.48 0.98
CA HIS A 28 22.66 -28.43 1.05
C HIS A 28 23.15 -29.87 1.08
N GLU A 29 24.06 -30.24 0.18
CA GLU A 29 24.63 -31.60 0.10
C GLU A 29 25.33 -31.99 1.41
N GLN A 30 26.17 -31.12 1.94
CA GLN A 30 26.85 -31.36 3.23
C GLN A 30 25.86 -31.45 4.40
N LEU A 31 24.86 -30.56 4.46
CA LEU A 31 23.84 -30.60 5.50
C LEU A 31 23.00 -31.88 5.45
N ALA A 32 22.69 -32.39 4.26
CA ALA A 32 21.98 -33.66 4.12
C ALA A 32 22.79 -34.82 4.74
N THR A 33 24.10 -34.91 4.43
CA THR A 33 25.00 -35.90 5.02
C THR A 33 25.08 -35.74 6.54
N ILE A 34 25.25 -34.51 7.06
CA ILE A 34 25.30 -34.28 8.50
C ILE A 34 24.01 -34.74 9.20
N VAL A 35 22.84 -34.46 8.61
CA VAL A 35 21.54 -34.86 9.18
C VAL A 35 21.33 -36.38 9.11
N GLU A 36 21.87 -37.07 8.08
CA GLU A 36 21.84 -38.53 8.00
C GLU A 36 22.69 -39.15 9.11
N GLU A 37 23.89 -38.64 9.34
CA GLU A 37 24.80 -39.13 10.38
C GLU A 37 24.41 -38.69 11.80
N ASN A 38 23.76 -37.50 11.92
CA ASN A 38 23.39 -36.89 13.20
C ASN A 38 21.91 -36.40 13.17
N PRO A 39 20.92 -37.31 13.15
CA PRO A 39 19.51 -37.00 12.94
C PRO A 39 18.85 -36.19 14.06
N GLU A 40 19.55 -36.04 15.20
CA GLU A 40 19.10 -35.24 16.36
C GLU A 40 19.79 -33.88 16.45
N CYS A 41 20.63 -33.51 15.49
CA CYS A 41 21.27 -32.21 15.46
C CYS A 41 20.27 -31.12 15.02
N VAL A 42 19.64 -30.45 16.00
CA VAL A 42 18.61 -29.44 15.79
C VAL A 42 19.05 -28.32 14.84
N GLU A 43 20.30 -27.86 14.99
CA GLU A 43 20.84 -26.77 14.16
C GLU A 43 21.09 -27.24 12.70
N ALA A 44 21.56 -28.47 12.49
CA ALA A 44 21.73 -29.00 11.14
C ALA A 44 20.37 -29.19 10.44
N LEU A 45 19.35 -29.67 11.14
CA LEU A 45 17.97 -29.77 10.64
C LEU A 45 17.44 -28.39 10.23
N ARG A 46 17.66 -27.35 11.07
CA ARG A 46 17.23 -25.98 10.78
C ARG A 46 17.93 -25.39 9.56
N LEU A 47 19.24 -25.54 9.44
CA LEU A 47 20.01 -25.04 8.30
C LEU A 47 19.67 -25.79 7.01
N LEU A 48 19.45 -27.13 7.08
CA LEU A 48 18.98 -27.91 5.93
C LEU A 48 17.60 -27.45 5.46
N ALA A 49 16.70 -27.13 6.41
CA ALA A 49 15.40 -26.57 6.09
C ALA A 49 15.54 -25.23 5.35
N GLY A 50 16.44 -24.33 5.79
CA GLY A 50 16.72 -23.08 5.10
C GLY A 50 17.21 -23.28 3.66
N THR A 51 18.08 -24.26 3.41
CA THR A 51 18.52 -24.58 2.04
C THR A 51 17.42 -25.20 1.19
N ARG A 52 16.50 -25.99 1.76
CA ARG A 52 15.31 -26.52 1.07
C ARG A 52 14.35 -25.40 0.70
N GLN A 53 14.07 -24.49 1.64
CA GLN A 53 13.25 -23.32 1.39
C GLN A 53 13.81 -22.47 0.23
N ALA A 54 15.12 -22.21 0.22
CA ALA A 54 15.78 -21.46 -0.86
C ALA A 54 15.67 -22.15 -2.24
N ARG A 55 15.44 -23.48 -2.25
CA ARG A 55 15.21 -24.29 -3.46
C ARG A 55 13.73 -24.44 -3.81
N GLY A 56 12.82 -23.85 -3.01
CA GLY A 56 11.37 -23.90 -3.20
C GLY A 56 10.69 -25.14 -2.59
N ASP A 57 11.41 -25.99 -1.87
CA ASP A 57 10.84 -27.15 -1.15
C ASP A 57 10.34 -26.69 0.23
N ILE A 58 9.19 -26.02 0.25
CA ILE A 58 8.58 -25.47 1.47
C ILE A 58 8.10 -26.56 2.42
N GLU A 59 7.46 -27.61 1.89
CA GLU A 59 6.95 -28.74 2.70
C GLU A 59 8.09 -29.53 3.36
N GLY A 60 9.15 -29.80 2.60
CA GLY A 60 10.33 -30.46 3.14
C GLY A 60 11.05 -29.60 4.18
N ALA A 61 11.09 -28.28 4.00
CA ALA A 61 11.63 -27.35 4.99
C ALA A 61 10.80 -27.35 6.27
N GLU A 62 9.48 -27.26 6.17
CA GLU A 62 8.57 -27.29 7.32
C GLU A 62 8.70 -28.61 8.10
N THR A 63 8.75 -29.73 7.41
CA THR A 63 8.91 -31.05 8.03
C THR A 63 10.19 -31.14 8.88
N LEU A 64 11.31 -30.62 8.35
CA LEU A 64 12.58 -30.58 9.08
C LEU A 64 12.53 -29.66 10.30
N LEU A 65 11.90 -28.48 10.17
CA LEU A 65 11.76 -27.53 11.27
C LEU A 65 10.85 -28.07 12.38
N ARG A 66 9.75 -28.75 12.04
CA ARG A 66 8.89 -29.41 13.00
C ARG A 66 9.62 -30.58 13.71
N LYS A 67 10.42 -31.35 12.97
CA LYS A 67 11.29 -32.37 13.57
C LYS A 67 12.30 -31.76 14.54
N ALA A 68 12.94 -30.65 14.17
CA ALA A 68 13.86 -29.93 15.05
C ALA A 68 13.18 -29.43 16.33
N LEU A 69 11.94 -28.90 16.25
CA LEU A 69 11.17 -28.47 17.42
C LEU A 69 10.65 -29.65 18.27
N ALA A 70 10.44 -30.83 17.67
CA ALA A 70 10.12 -32.03 18.45
C ALA A 70 11.30 -32.49 19.33
N LEU A 71 12.54 -32.26 18.86
CA LEU A 71 13.76 -32.54 19.61
C LEU A 71 14.06 -31.48 20.69
N ASP A 72 13.92 -30.20 20.33
CA ASP A 72 14.03 -29.08 21.27
C ASP A 72 12.90 -28.06 21.03
N PRO A 73 11.79 -28.16 21.78
CA PRO A 73 10.63 -27.26 21.63
C PRO A 73 10.92 -25.78 21.92
N ASN A 74 12.04 -25.47 22.57
CA ASN A 74 12.44 -24.13 22.97
C ASN A 74 13.61 -23.56 22.16
N TRP A 75 14.07 -24.29 21.12
CA TRP A 75 15.18 -23.80 20.30
C TRP A 75 14.75 -22.55 19.52
N THR A 76 15.12 -21.42 20.05
CA THR A 76 14.70 -20.10 19.57
C THR A 76 14.97 -19.85 18.07
N PRO A 77 16.14 -20.23 17.50
CA PRO A 77 16.38 -20.07 16.07
C PRO A 77 15.39 -20.86 15.19
N THR A 78 15.02 -22.08 15.59
CA THR A 78 14.05 -22.90 14.83
C THR A 78 12.65 -22.32 14.93
N LEU A 79 12.24 -21.83 16.12
CA LEU A 79 10.96 -21.12 16.29
C LEU A 79 10.87 -19.89 15.36
N ALA A 80 11.95 -19.12 15.27
CA ALA A 80 12.00 -17.97 14.38
C ALA A 80 11.89 -18.39 12.90
N THR A 81 12.73 -19.38 12.47
CA THR A 81 12.76 -19.83 11.08
C THR A 81 11.42 -20.45 10.66
N LEU A 82 10.79 -21.27 11.52
CA LEU A 82 9.48 -21.86 11.22
C LEU A 82 8.38 -20.77 11.20
N GLY A 83 8.43 -19.83 12.13
CA GLY A 83 7.51 -18.71 12.14
C GLY A 83 7.61 -17.84 10.88
N GLU A 84 8.84 -17.52 10.41
CA GLU A 84 9.07 -16.81 9.16
C GLU A 84 8.53 -17.58 7.95
N LEU A 85 8.78 -18.90 7.89
CA LEU A 85 8.29 -19.78 6.81
C LEU A 85 6.75 -19.82 6.78
N LEU A 86 6.12 -19.95 7.94
CA LEU A 86 4.66 -19.99 8.08
C LEU A 86 4.03 -18.65 7.70
N LEU A 87 4.63 -17.50 8.09
CA LEU A 87 4.18 -16.18 7.62
C LEU A 87 4.26 -16.06 6.09
N GLY A 88 5.38 -16.49 5.50
CA GLY A 88 5.56 -16.52 4.05
C GLY A 88 4.55 -17.41 3.32
N SER A 89 4.02 -18.43 4.03
CA SER A 89 2.96 -19.32 3.56
C SER A 89 1.54 -18.83 3.91
N GLY A 90 1.40 -17.64 4.55
CA GLY A 90 0.12 -17.05 4.94
C GLY A 90 -0.54 -17.67 6.19
N ARG A 91 0.17 -18.54 6.90
CA ARG A 91 -0.33 -19.24 8.11
C ARG A 91 -0.01 -18.45 9.37
N SER A 92 -0.55 -17.23 9.47
CA SER A 92 -0.24 -16.27 10.54
C SER A 92 -0.61 -16.80 11.92
N ASP A 93 -1.74 -17.50 12.06
CA ASP A 93 -2.22 -18.02 13.34
C ASP A 93 -1.25 -19.02 13.98
N GLU A 94 -0.56 -19.83 13.16
CA GLU A 94 0.48 -20.75 13.62
C GLU A 94 1.83 -20.06 13.82
N ALA A 95 2.14 -19.07 13.00
CA ALA A 95 3.42 -18.35 13.00
C ALA A 95 3.58 -17.44 14.22
N GLU A 96 2.54 -16.65 14.56
CA GLU A 96 2.61 -15.64 15.61
C GLU A 96 3.03 -16.20 16.98
N PRO A 97 2.46 -17.29 17.52
CA PRO A 97 2.87 -17.85 18.80
C PRO A 97 4.37 -18.24 18.82
N MET A 98 4.87 -18.75 17.71
CA MET A 98 6.30 -19.13 17.59
C MET A 98 7.20 -17.92 17.55
N LEU A 99 6.84 -16.91 16.73
CA LEU A 99 7.59 -15.65 16.65
C LEU A 99 7.54 -14.88 17.97
N ARG A 100 6.42 -14.84 18.70
CA ARG A 100 6.33 -14.22 20.03
C ARG A 100 7.28 -14.87 21.04
N ARG A 101 7.39 -16.19 21.02
CA ARG A 101 8.36 -16.91 21.87
C ARG A 101 9.80 -16.60 21.44
N ALA A 102 10.07 -16.60 20.15
CA ALA A 102 11.39 -16.29 19.61
C ALA A 102 11.80 -14.83 19.89
N ALA A 103 10.88 -13.87 19.77
CA ALA A 103 11.10 -12.44 19.96
C ALA A 103 11.62 -12.07 21.37
N GLN A 104 11.32 -12.90 22.37
CA GLN A 104 11.84 -12.69 23.73
C GLN A 104 13.38 -12.77 23.82
N ARG A 105 14.03 -13.42 22.85
CA ARG A 105 15.48 -13.67 22.85
C ARG A 105 16.19 -13.29 21.55
N LEU A 106 15.44 -13.17 20.45
CA LEU A 106 15.98 -12.87 19.12
C LEU A 106 15.37 -11.56 18.59
N PRO A 107 16.17 -10.47 18.54
CA PRO A 107 15.70 -9.19 17.96
C PRO A 107 15.14 -9.31 16.55
N ARG A 108 15.72 -10.19 15.70
CA ARG A 108 15.22 -10.43 14.36
C ARG A 108 13.78 -10.97 14.35
N ALA A 109 13.44 -11.90 15.26
CA ALA A 109 12.07 -12.41 15.35
C ALA A 109 11.09 -11.33 15.81
N ALA A 110 11.52 -10.42 16.71
CA ALA A 110 10.73 -9.26 17.09
C ALA A 110 10.49 -8.32 15.90
N LEU A 111 11.48 -8.09 15.05
CA LEU A 111 11.33 -7.29 13.82
C LEU A 111 10.34 -7.89 12.84
N VAL A 112 10.45 -9.20 12.57
CA VAL A 112 9.54 -9.91 11.67
C VAL A 112 8.10 -9.84 12.17
N LEU A 113 7.91 -10.09 13.47
CA LEU A 113 6.59 -10.01 14.10
C LEU A 113 6.04 -8.59 14.11
N ALA A 114 6.87 -7.57 14.35
CA ALA A 114 6.45 -6.18 14.32
C ALA A 114 6.02 -5.73 12.92
N ARG A 115 6.76 -6.13 11.88
CA ARG A 115 6.35 -5.89 10.48
C ARG A 115 4.99 -6.51 10.22
N HIS A 116 4.81 -7.79 10.58
CA HIS A 116 3.53 -8.46 10.44
C HIS A 116 2.40 -7.74 11.19
N CYS A 117 2.63 -7.31 12.44
CA CYS A 117 1.63 -6.55 13.19
C CYS A 117 1.28 -5.20 12.53
N ASN A 118 2.27 -4.47 11.98
CA ASN A 118 2.02 -3.25 11.24
C ASN A 118 1.17 -3.51 9.97
N ASP A 119 1.49 -4.57 9.22
CA ASP A 119 0.75 -4.98 8.02
C ASP A 119 -0.70 -5.36 8.35
N GLN A 120 -0.92 -5.98 9.53
CA GLN A 120 -2.24 -6.35 10.05
C GLN A 120 -2.96 -5.20 10.79
N GLN A 121 -2.50 -3.96 10.67
CA GLN A 121 -3.08 -2.78 11.34
C GLN A 121 -3.13 -2.91 12.88
N ARG A 122 -2.13 -3.54 13.47
CA ARG A 122 -1.93 -3.72 14.93
C ARG A 122 -0.70 -2.92 15.42
N PRO A 123 -0.67 -1.59 15.23
CA PRO A 123 0.52 -0.77 15.47
C PRO A 123 0.96 -0.72 16.94
N ALA A 124 0.04 -0.86 17.89
CA ALA A 124 0.39 -0.86 19.31
C ALA A 124 1.24 -2.08 19.68
N GLU A 125 0.94 -3.25 19.12
CA GLU A 125 1.73 -4.46 19.33
C GLU A 125 3.10 -4.35 18.61
N ALA A 126 3.11 -3.85 17.38
CA ALA A 126 4.35 -3.60 16.65
C ALA A 126 5.28 -2.67 17.46
N LEU A 127 4.74 -1.58 17.99
CA LEU A 127 5.48 -0.62 18.81
C LEU A 127 6.09 -1.29 20.06
N ALA A 128 5.32 -2.11 20.78
CA ALA A 128 5.80 -2.81 21.95
C ALA A 128 6.98 -3.75 21.66
N LEU A 129 7.02 -4.34 20.45
CA LEU A 129 8.09 -5.24 20.02
C LEU A 129 9.40 -4.52 19.66
N VAL A 130 9.30 -3.36 18.96
CA VAL A 130 10.49 -2.71 18.39
C VAL A 130 11.02 -1.54 19.22
N ALA A 131 10.20 -0.87 20.04
CA ALA A 131 10.66 0.26 20.84
C ALA A 131 11.87 -0.06 21.75
N PRO A 132 11.94 -1.21 22.43
CA PRO A 132 13.11 -1.57 23.22
C PRO A 132 14.40 -1.72 22.40
N LEU A 133 14.29 -2.09 21.11
CA LEU A 133 15.42 -2.30 20.21
C LEU A 133 16.00 -0.99 19.68
N CYS A 134 15.21 0.09 19.70
CA CYS A 134 15.61 1.40 19.18
C CYS A 134 16.35 2.29 20.21
N VAL A 135 16.38 1.90 21.48
CA VAL A 135 16.91 2.74 22.59
C VAL A 135 18.45 2.80 22.61
N GLY A 136 19.16 1.84 22.04
CA GLY A 136 20.61 1.64 22.22
C GLY A 136 21.54 2.44 21.31
N GLY A 137 21.07 3.41 20.51
CA GLY A 137 21.91 4.24 19.63
C GLY A 137 22.52 3.53 18.41
N GLN A 138 22.32 2.24 18.25
CA GLN A 138 22.72 1.40 17.10
C GLN A 138 21.49 0.89 16.34
N ALA A 139 20.43 1.69 16.31
CA ALA A 139 19.20 1.27 15.66
C ALA A 139 19.44 1.03 14.16
N ASP A 140 19.28 -0.21 13.75
CA ASP A 140 19.23 -0.60 12.34
C ASP A 140 18.06 0.09 11.64
N ALA A 141 18.24 0.46 10.36
CA ALA A 141 17.24 1.17 9.59
C ALA A 141 15.90 0.39 9.48
N GLU A 142 15.93 -0.93 9.46
CA GLU A 142 14.70 -1.74 9.45
C GLU A 142 13.91 -1.61 10.74
N TRP A 143 14.57 -1.65 11.91
CA TRP A 143 13.89 -1.47 13.21
C TRP A 143 13.32 -0.06 13.34
N VAL A 144 14.10 0.95 12.95
CA VAL A 144 13.65 2.34 12.90
C VAL A 144 12.41 2.47 12.02
N THR A 145 12.42 1.87 10.83
CA THR A 145 11.29 1.92 9.90
C THR A 145 10.03 1.33 10.53
N GLN A 146 10.11 0.17 11.19
CA GLN A 146 8.95 -0.44 11.85
C GLN A 146 8.48 0.37 13.07
N HIS A 147 9.40 0.93 13.84
CA HIS A 147 9.08 1.80 14.99
C HIS A 147 8.35 3.07 14.54
N VAL A 148 8.89 3.74 13.53
CA VAL A 148 8.30 4.95 12.94
C VAL A 148 6.95 4.65 12.30
N ALA A 149 6.81 3.54 11.58
CA ALA A 149 5.55 3.11 10.97
C ALA A 149 4.46 2.87 12.05
N ALA A 150 4.81 2.21 13.14
CA ALA A 150 3.88 1.97 14.24
C ALA A 150 3.43 3.28 14.91
N LEU A 151 4.36 4.20 15.19
CA LEU A 151 4.03 5.51 15.75
C LEU A 151 3.19 6.35 14.79
N ALA A 152 3.48 6.31 13.50
CA ALA A 152 2.70 7.01 12.48
C ALA A 152 1.27 6.49 12.39
N ALA A 153 1.07 5.16 12.42
CA ALA A 153 -0.26 4.56 12.42
C ALA A 153 -1.08 4.89 13.69
N LEU A 154 -0.40 5.17 14.81
CA LEU A 154 -1.01 5.66 16.05
C LEU A 154 -1.23 7.19 16.09
N GLY A 155 -0.87 7.93 15.02
CA GLY A 155 -0.95 9.39 15.00
C GLY A 155 0.11 10.09 15.86
N ARG A 156 1.22 9.41 16.21
CA ARG A 156 2.29 9.85 17.11
C ARG A 156 3.60 10.18 16.38
N GLN A 157 3.51 10.73 15.15
CA GLN A 157 4.68 11.02 14.30
C GLN A 157 5.67 12.00 14.95
N ASP A 158 5.15 13.01 15.65
CA ASP A 158 5.99 14.01 16.31
C ASP A 158 6.80 13.41 17.46
N GLU A 159 6.29 12.37 18.10
CA GLU A 159 7.03 11.63 19.12
C GLU A 159 8.22 10.89 18.52
N ALA A 160 8.04 10.25 17.35
CA ALA A 160 9.13 9.62 16.60
C ALA A 160 10.21 10.65 16.25
N VAL A 161 9.82 11.80 15.71
CA VAL A 161 10.76 12.89 15.37
C VAL A 161 11.50 13.38 16.60
N ALA A 162 10.80 13.63 17.71
CA ALA A 162 11.42 14.09 18.94
C ALA A 162 12.40 13.05 19.53
N PHE A 163 12.05 11.77 19.47
CA PHE A 163 12.90 10.67 19.94
C PHE A 163 14.21 10.58 19.14
N TYR A 164 14.12 10.48 17.82
CA TYR A 164 15.31 10.30 16.98
C TYR A 164 16.14 11.58 16.85
N ARG A 165 15.54 12.76 17.00
CA ARG A 165 16.27 14.03 17.09
C ARG A 165 17.15 14.07 18.32
N ARG A 166 16.62 13.74 19.51
CA ARG A 166 17.41 13.65 20.76
C ARG A 166 18.54 12.65 20.63
N LEU A 167 18.30 11.51 19.97
CA LEU A 167 19.33 10.50 19.75
C LEU A 167 20.46 11.02 18.85
N ALA A 168 20.14 11.72 17.78
CA ALA A 168 21.12 12.33 16.88
C ALA A 168 21.89 13.48 17.54
N GLU A 169 21.22 14.32 18.34
CA GLU A 169 21.84 15.41 19.09
C GLU A 169 22.78 14.90 20.21
N ALA A 170 22.42 13.81 20.89
CA ALA A 170 23.25 13.18 21.91
C ALA A 170 24.53 12.54 21.34
N SER A 171 24.54 12.20 20.06
CA SER A 171 25.66 11.54 19.39
C SER A 171 25.82 12.08 17.95
N PRO A 172 26.33 13.30 17.77
CA PRO A 172 26.39 13.97 16.45
C PRO A 172 27.21 13.24 15.38
N ASP A 173 28.18 12.41 15.78
CA ASP A 173 28.97 11.58 14.87
C ASP A 173 28.31 10.22 14.56
N ASN A 174 27.23 9.89 15.22
CA ASN A 174 26.45 8.70 14.93
C ASN A 174 25.53 8.92 13.70
N LEU A 175 26.04 8.57 12.52
CA LEU A 175 25.31 8.73 11.25
C LEU A 175 24.07 7.85 11.18
N ALA A 176 24.03 6.71 11.90
CA ALA A 176 22.83 5.88 11.97
C ALA A 176 21.70 6.60 12.74
N ALA A 177 22.01 7.32 13.82
CA ALA A 177 21.02 8.13 14.54
C ALA A 177 20.48 9.28 13.67
N THR A 178 21.34 9.94 12.89
CA THR A 178 20.92 10.98 11.94
C THR A 178 20.06 10.40 10.80
N HIS A 179 20.37 9.19 10.31
CA HIS A 179 19.53 8.49 9.34
C HIS A 179 18.16 8.13 9.95
N ALA A 180 18.14 7.61 11.18
CA ALA A 180 16.89 7.32 11.90
C ALA A 180 16.01 8.57 12.04
N MET A 181 16.61 9.72 12.35
CA MET A 181 15.91 11.01 12.34
C MET A 181 15.36 11.37 10.96
N ALA A 182 16.10 11.11 9.88
CA ALA A 182 15.61 11.36 8.51
C ALA A 182 14.38 10.49 8.18
N ILE A 183 14.38 9.21 8.57
CA ILE A 183 13.23 8.31 8.40
C ILE A 183 12.00 8.84 9.17
N ALA A 184 12.18 9.28 10.42
CA ALA A 184 11.09 9.82 11.23
C ALA A 184 10.53 11.14 10.66
N LEU A 185 11.40 12.03 10.17
CA LEU A 185 11.01 13.30 9.54
C LEU A 185 10.23 13.06 8.23
N ASP A 186 10.65 12.08 7.43
CA ASP A 186 9.96 11.71 6.19
C ASP A 186 8.53 11.19 6.51
N ALA A 187 8.39 10.29 7.47
CA ALA A 187 7.09 9.78 7.92
C ALA A 187 6.19 10.86 8.54
N ALA A 188 6.78 11.90 9.15
CA ALA A 188 6.04 13.04 9.70
C ALA A 188 5.66 14.10 8.65
N GLY A 189 5.96 13.86 7.36
CA GLY A 189 5.67 14.80 6.29
C GLY A 189 6.52 16.08 6.36
N ARG A 190 7.78 15.96 6.83
CA ARG A 190 8.77 17.05 6.92
C ARG A 190 9.93 16.83 5.93
N PRO A 191 9.64 16.73 4.60
CA PRO A 191 10.61 16.26 3.60
C PRO A 191 11.84 17.17 3.47
N ALA A 192 11.71 18.47 3.67
CA ALA A 192 12.86 19.39 3.60
C ALA A 192 13.90 19.12 4.70
N GLU A 193 13.44 18.76 5.91
CA GLU A 193 14.34 18.39 7.01
C GLU A 193 14.89 16.98 6.81
N ALA A 194 14.05 16.03 6.38
CA ALA A 194 14.47 14.67 6.06
C ALA A 194 15.57 14.68 4.98
N ARG A 195 15.41 15.46 3.91
CA ARG A 195 16.42 15.63 2.87
C ARG A 195 17.74 16.18 3.42
N ARG A 196 17.70 17.23 4.29
CA ARG A 196 18.91 17.77 4.91
C ARG A 196 19.66 16.74 5.74
N ALA A 197 18.93 15.99 6.57
CA ALA A 197 19.52 14.94 7.39
C ALA A 197 20.12 13.82 6.53
N ALA A 198 19.39 13.33 5.53
CA ALA A 198 19.88 12.29 4.62
C ALA A 198 21.10 12.76 3.81
N SER A 199 21.08 13.99 3.28
CA SER A 199 22.21 14.58 2.54
C SER A 199 23.44 14.72 3.44
N HIS A 200 23.28 15.05 4.71
CA HIS A 200 24.40 15.12 5.67
C HIS A 200 25.05 13.74 5.86
N VAL A 201 24.26 12.70 6.02
CA VAL A 201 24.75 11.31 6.17
C VAL A 201 25.52 10.86 4.92
N LEU A 202 24.98 11.15 3.73
CA LEU A 202 25.63 10.84 2.45
C LEU A 202 26.94 11.61 2.26
N ALA A 203 26.98 12.90 2.62
CA ALA A 203 28.18 13.74 2.53
C ALA A 203 29.30 13.26 3.46
N ARG A 204 28.97 12.63 4.60
CA ARG A 204 29.92 12.00 5.53
C ARG A 204 30.41 10.61 5.07
N GLY A 205 30.00 10.18 3.85
CA GLY A 205 30.47 8.94 3.23
C GLY A 205 29.70 7.67 3.65
N HIS A 206 28.65 7.78 4.46
CA HIS A 206 27.81 6.63 4.81
C HIS A 206 26.78 6.40 3.69
N ARG A 207 27.07 5.45 2.81
CA ARG A 207 26.32 5.19 1.57
C ARG A 207 25.76 3.76 1.59
N THR A 208 24.58 3.58 2.15
CA THR A 208 23.82 2.32 2.10
C THR A 208 22.59 2.48 1.20
N ALA A 209 22.01 1.38 0.76
CA ALA A 209 20.77 1.43 -0.02
C ALA A 209 19.66 2.15 0.76
N ALA A 210 19.53 1.90 2.06
CA ALA A 210 18.51 2.49 2.92
C ALA A 210 18.60 4.03 2.96
N ILE A 211 19.80 4.62 3.10
CA ILE A 211 19.91 6.09 3.13
C ILE A 211 19.64 6.72 1.77
N HIS A 212 20.09 6.08 0.66
CA HIS A 212 19.74 6.53 -0.68
C HIS A 212 18.23 6.48 -0.91
N PHE A 213 17.56 5.45 -0.41
CA PHE A 213 16.10 5.31 -0.51
C PHE A 213 15.37 6.38 0.31
N THR A 214 15.77 6.63 1.57
CA THR A 214 15.21 7.70 2.41
C THR A 214 15.41 9.07 1.75
N HIS A 215 16.61 9.33 1.19
CA HIS A 215 16.91 10.57 0.49
C HIS A 215 16.03 10.74 -0.76
N ALA A 216 15.86 9.66 -1.55
CA ALA A 216 15.01 9.69 -2.73
C ALA A 216 13.55 9.99 -2.39
N ARG A 217 12.99 9.38 -1.34
CA ARG A 217 11.62 9.66 -0.90
C ARG A 217 11.41 11.11 -0.52
N SER A 218 12.35 11.69 0.24
CA SER A 218 12.28 13.11 0.60
C SER A 218 12.41 14.04 -0.62
N LEU A 219 13.21 13.68 -1.62
CA LEU A 219 13.31 14.41 -2.89
C LEU A 219 12.03 14.32 -3.72
N ILE A 220 11.38 13.14 -3.76
CA ILE A 220 10.07 12.96 -4.42
C ILE A 220 9.04 13.89 -3.79
N ALA A 221 8.97 13.91 -2.46
CA ALA A 221 8.02 14.75 -1.72
C ALA A 221 8.28 16.27 -1.91
N LEU A 222 9.48 16.65 -2.34
CA LEU A 222 9.85 18.04 -2.67
C LEU A 222 9.73 18.36 -4.17
N GLY A 223 9.29 17.41 -5.01
CA GLY A 223 9.23 17.59 -6.46
C GLY A 223 10.60 17.60 -7.16
N GLU A 224 11.69 17.24 -6.48
CA GLU A 224 13.05 17.22 -7.04
C GLU A 224 13.31 15.90 -7.79
N PHE A 225 12.51 15.60 -8.82
CA PHE A 225 12.38 14.27 -9.44
C PHE A 225 13.67 13.75 -10.09
N ASP A 226 14.47 14.61 -10.74
CA ASP A 226 15.74 14.18 -11.37
C ASP A 226 16.75 13.70 -10.32
N ARG A 227 16.82 14.41 -9.19
CA ARG A 227 17.69 14.03 -8.08
C ARG A 227 17.17 12.76 -7.37
N ALA A 228 15.86 12.64 -7.25
CA ALA A 228 15.22 11.46 -6.69
C ALA A 228 15.52 10.21 -7.54
N GLU A 229 15.41 10.34 -8.86
CA GLU A 229 15.75 9.26 -9.79
C GLU A 229 17.21 8.83 -9.66
N ALA A 230 18.16 9.78 -9.59
CA ALA A 230 19.56 9.47 -9.38
C ALA A 230 19.79 8.73 -8.05
N ALA A 231 19.15 9.18 -6.97
CA ALA A 231 19.24 8.53 -5.66
C ALA A 231 18.64 7.11 -5.65
N LEU A 232 17.52 6.86 -6.36
CA LEU A 232 16.95 5.53 -6.52
C LEU A 232 17.85 4.60 -7.32
N ARG A 233 18.49 5.09 -8.38
CA ARG A 233 19.48 4.32 -9.13
C ARG A 233 20.72 3.98 -8.29
N ASP A 234 21.17 4.91 -7.44
CA ASP A 234 22.24 4.64 -6.49
C ASP A 234 21.83 3.57 -5.45
N CYS A 235 20.60 3.64 -4.96
CA CYS A 235 20.01 2.64 -4.08
C CYS A 235 20.01 1.25 -4.74
N LEU A 236 19.52 1.14 -5.97
CA LEU A 236 19.40 -0.12 -6.71
C LEU A 236 20.75 -0.70 -7.15
N ARG A 237 21.80 0.13 -7.30
CA ARG A 237 23.18 -0.38 -7.51
C ARG A 237 23.72 -1.11 -6.28
N LEU A 238 23.32 -0.67 -5.08
CA LEU A 238 23.73 -1.28 -3.81
C LEU A 238 22.83 -2.47 -3.43
N GLU A 239 21.53 -2.37 -3.69
CA GLU A 239 20.53 -3.40 -3.38
C GLU A 239 19.61 -3.62 -4.58
N PRO A 240 20.04 -4.42 -5.59
CA PRO A 240 19.27 -4.63 -6.83
C PRO A 240 17.92 -5.33 -6.64
N ARG A 241 17.69 -5.95 -5.49
CA ARG A 241 16.46 -6.68 -5.17
C ARG A 241 15.44 -5.87 -4.39
N LEU A 242 15.69 -4.60 -4.10
CA LEU A 242 14.77 -3.74 -3.33
C LEU A 242 13.57 -3.34 -4.18
N ALA A 243 12.49 -4.12 -4.10
CA ALA A 243 11.26 -3.96 -4.89
C ALA A 243 10.63 -2.56 -4.71
N ASP A 244 10.68 -1.99 -3.50
CA ASP A 244 10.16 -0.64 -3.23
C ASP A 244 10.91 0.44 -4.00
N ALA A 245 12.26 0.34 -4.09
CA ALA A 245 13.04 1.30 -4.86
C ALA A 245 12.73 1.22 -6.36
N HIS A 246 12.54 -0.01 -6.91
CA HIS A 246 12.05 -0.19 -8.27
C HIS A 246 10.67 0.43 -8.48
N SER A 247 9.76 0.25 -7.54
CA SER A 247 8.41 0.81 -7.61
C SER A 247 8.41 2.34 -7.62
N HIS A 248 9.23 2.96 -6.78
CA HIS A 248 9.39 4.42 -6.78
C HIS A 248 10.05 4.94 -8.06
N LEU A 249 11.10 4.26 -8.55
CA LEU A 249 11.75 4.62 -9.80
C LEU A 249 10.79 4.50 -10.99
N ALA A 250 10.02 3.40 -11.05
CA ALA A 250 9.02 3.19 -12.08
C ALA A 250 7.98 4.31 -12.12
N ARG A 251 7.50 4.78 -10.96
CA ARG A 251 6.57 5.92 -10.90
C ARG A 251 7.17 7.19 -11.51
N LEU A 252 8.43 7.50 -11.21
CA LEU A 252 9.11 8.69 -11.77
C LEU A 252 9.31 8.57 -13.28
N VAL A 253 9.74 7.39 -13.76
CA VAL A 253 9.91 7.12 -15.19
C VAL A 253 8.57 7.22 -15.92
N TRP A 254 7.51 6.62 -15.37
CA TRP A 254 6.16 6.68 -15.94
C TRP A 254 5.63 8.11 -16.04
N MET A 255 5.77 8.91 -14.98
CA MET A 255 5.33 10.32 -14.98
C MET A 255 5.91 11.13 -16.15
N ARG A 256 7.09 10.77 -16.62
CA ARG A 256 7.79 11.48 -17.70
C ARG A 256 7.57 10.86 -19.07
N SER A 257 7.56 9.54 -19.15
CA SER A 257 7.53 8.83 -20.45
C SER A 257 6.16 8.31 -20.86
N GLY A 258 5.33 7.90 -19.89
CA GLY A 258 4.09 7.15 -20.16
C GLY A 258 4.35 5.81 -20.89
N ASP A 259 5.59 5.33 -20.89
CA ASP A 259 6.03 4.14 -21.62
C ASP A 259 6.28 2.98 -20.65
N SER A 260 5.47 1.92 -20.77
CA SER A 260 5.54 0.74 -19.91
C SER A 260 6.89 0.02 -20.00
N ALA A 261 7.52 -0.02 -21.18
CA ALA A 261 8.80 -0.71 -21.37
C ALA A 261 9.93 0.03 -20.65
N GLN A 262 9.99 1.35 -20.76
CA GLN A 262 10.96 2.16 -20.01
C GLN A 262 10.72 2.07 -18.51
N THR A 263 9.46 2.04 -18.10
CA THR A 263 9.04 1.98 -16.70
C THR A 263 9.47 0.67 -16.02
N THR A 264 9.46 -0.46 -16.72
CA THR A 264 9.86 -1.76 -16.18
C THR A 264 11.33 -2.13 -16.43
N ALA A 265 12.08 -1.34 -17.19
CA ALA A 265 13.44 -1.68 -17.66
C ALA A 265 14.42 -2.08 -16.53
N THR A 266 14.40 -1.38 -15.40
CA THR A 266 15.27 -1.71 -14.25
C THR A 266 14.88 -3.01 -13.56
N LEU A 267 13.57 -3.33 -13.52
CA LEU A 267 13.08 -4.61 -13.04
C LEU A 267 13.45 -5.74 -13.99
N ASP A 268 13.37 -5.52 -15.30
CA ASP A 268 13.77 -6.51 -16.29
C ASP A 268 15.25 -6.88 -16.15
N GLN A 269 16.11 -5.87 -15.93
CA GLN A 269 17.52 -6.09 -15.65
C GLN A 269 17.74 -6.87 -14.33
N ALA A 270 17.04 -6.51 -13.27
CA ALA A 270 17.13 -7.22 -11.98
C ALA A 270 16.65 -8.66 -12.11
N LEU A 271 15.55 -8.91 -12.83
CA LEU A 271 15.00 -10.24 -13.08
C LEU A 271 15.89 -11.13 -13.95
N GLN A 272 16.72 -10.55 -14.83
CA GLN A 272 17.77 -11.32 -15.53
C GLN A 272 18.82 -11.88 -14.56
N ALA A 273 19.18 -11.11 -13.53
CA ALA A 273 20.13 -11.55 -12.51
C ALA A 273 19.48 -12.45 -11.44
N PHE A 274 18.21 -12.18 -11.11
CA PHE A 274 17.45 -12.87 -10.05
C PHE A 274 16.12 -13.43 -10.58
N PRO A 275 16.12 -14.40 -11.52
CA PRO A 275 14.92 -14.84 -12.23
C PRO A 275 13.88 -15.58 -11.35
N ARG A 276 14.25 -15.95 -10.12
CA ARG A 276 13.37 -16.62 -9.14
C ARG A 276 12.95 -15.71 -8.00
N ASP A 277 13.13 -14.39 -8.14
CA ASP A 277 12.73 -13.43 -7.12
C ASP A 277 11.24 -13.05 -7.30
N ASP A 278 10.38 -13.68 -6.51
CA ASP A 278 8.93 -13.47 -6.59
C ASP A 278 8.52 -12.02 -6.25
N ALA A 279 9.29 -11.32 -5.40
CA ALA A 279 9.02 -9.93 -5.05
C ALA A 279 9.25 -8.98 -6.24
N LEU A 280 10.31 -9.21 -7.03
CA LEU A 280 10.58 -8.46 -8.25
C LEU A 280 9.52 -8.73 -9.32
N TRP A 281 9.10 -9.99 -9.51
CA TRP A 281 8.00 -10.33 -10.41
C TRP A 281 6.69 -9.68 -10.00
N ALA A 282 6.36 -9.73 -8.70
CA ALA A 282 5.17 -9.09 -8.16
C ALA A 282 5.19 -7.56 -8.34
N ALA A 283 6.36 -6.92 -8.14
CA ALA A 283 6.54 -5.49 -8.38
C ALA A 283 6.35 -5.14 -9.85
N LYS A 284 6.93 -5.92 -10.78
CA LYS A 284 6.76 -5.71 -12.22
C LYS A 284 5.30 -5.82 -12.63
N ALA A 285 4.61 -6.86 -12.19
CA ALA A 285 3.18 -7.05 -12.47
C ALA A 285 2.34 -5.90 -11.92
N ALA A 286 2.63 -5.45 -10.69
CA ALA A 286 1.94 -4.31 -10.10
C ALA A 286 2.11 -3.03 -10.92
N ILE A 287 3.32 -2.75 -11.40
CA ILE A 287 3.62 -1.58 -12.22
C ILE A 287 2.87 -1.64 -13.55
N LEU A 288 2.89 -2.79 -14.25
CA LEU A 288 2.16 -2.98 -15.50
C LEU A 288 0.66 -2.80 -15.31
N GLN A 289 0.09 -3.37 -14.24
CA GLN A 289 -1.32 -3.18 -13.89
C GLN A 289 -1.63 -1.71 -13.59
N GLY A 290 -0.77 -1.02 -12.83
CA GLY A 290 -0.91 0.40 -12.54
C GLY A 290 -0.80 1.30 -13.77
N ALA A 291 -0.11 0.84 -14.82
CA ALA A 291 -0.05 1.49 -16.13
C ALA A 291 -1.28 1.19 -17.03
N GLY A 292 -2.21 0.35 -16.55
CA GLY A 292 -3.40 -0.06 -17.30
C GLY A 292 -3.18 -1.28 -18.21
N ASP A 293 -2.01 -1.92 -18.13
CA ASP A 293 -1.69 -3.12 -18.93
C ASP A 293 -1.86 -4.41 -18.10
N ALA A 294 -3.11 -4.70 -17.74
CA ALA A 294 -3.48 -5.88 -16.95
C ALA A 294 -3.08 -7.21 -17.64
N LYS A 295 -3.15 -7.27 -18.97
CA LYS A 295 -2.78 -8.49 -19.72
C LYS A 295 -1.29 -8.79 -19.62
N SER A 296 -0.42 -7.79 -19.81
CA SER A 296 1.02 -7.95 -19.62
C SER A 296 1.39 -8.22 -18.16
N ALA A 297 0.68 -7.60 -17.22
CA ALA A 297 0.82 -7.87 -15.79
C ALA A 297 0.54 -9.34 -15.47
N TYR A 298 -0.54 -9.92 -16.00
CA TYR A 298 -0.84 -11.33 -15.84
C TYR A 298 0.19 -12.21 -16.55
N ALA A 299 0.52 -11.89 -17.81
CA ALA A 299 1.45 -12.68 -18.62
C ALA A 299 2.82 -12.88 -17.95
N CYS A 300 3.32 -11.85 -17.24
CA CYS A 300 4.61 -11.96 -16.56
C CYS A 300 4.58 -12.89 -15.33
N LEU A 301 3.41 -13.19 -14.76
CA LEU A 301 3.23 -14.08 -13.61
C LEU A 301 2.68 -15.47 -14.00
N ALA A 302 2.14 -15.63 -15.20
CA ALA A 302 1.36 -16.80 -15.61
C ALA A 302 2.14 -18.10 -15.46
N THR A 303 3.43 -18.12 -15.82
CA THR A 303 4.30 -19.33 -15.74
C THR A 303 4.50 -19.74 -14.28
N GLN A 304 4.80 -18.82 -13.39
CA GLN A 304 4.98 -19.07 -11.97
C GLN A 304 3.65 -19.45 -11.31
N ALA A 305 2.57 -18.75 -11.65
CA ALA A 305 1.22 -19.03 -11.15
C ALA A 305 0.69 -20.41 -11.60
N ALA A 306 1.14 -20.94 -12.74
CA ALA A 306 0.76 -22.27 -13.21
C ALA A 306 1.41 -23.41 -12.40
N GLN A 307 2.49 -23.15 -11.67
CA GLN A 307 3.16 -24.18 -10.87
C GLN A 307 2.24 -24.69 -9.75
N ALA A 308 2.29 -26.01 -9.48
CA ALA A 308 1.44 -26.64 -8.47
C ALA A 308 1.62 -26.02 -7.07
N GLN A 309 2.84 -25.64 -6.72
CA GLN A 309 3.21 -25.05 -5.43
C GLN A 309 3.46 -23.55 -5.51
N ALA A 310 2.78 -22.83 -6.43
CA ALA A 310 2.89 -21.38 -6.52
C ALA A 310 2.52 -20.71 -5.19
N PRO A 311 3.31 -19.74 -4.70
CA PRO A 311 3.01 -19.03 -3.45
C PRO A 311 1.62 -18.36 -3.47
N PRO A 312 0.83 -18.43 -2.39
CA PRO A 312 -0.50 -17.83 -2.34
C PRO A 312 -0.51 -16.34 -2.71
N ALA A 313 0.47 -15.57 -2.26
CA ALA A 313 0.59 -14.15 -2.59
C ALA A 313 0.79 -13.91 -4.10
N LEU A 314 1.57 -14.77 -4.78
CA LEU A 314 1.76 -14.70 -6.22
C LEU A 314 0.47 -15.07 -6.97
N LEU A 315 -0.28 -16.08 -6.50
CA LEU A 315 -1.58 -16.44 -7.07
C LEU A 315 -2.58 -15.29 -6.95
N VAL A 316 -2.64 -14.62 -5.78
CA VAL A 316 -3.48 -13.44 -5.59
C VAL A 316 -3.06 -12.31 -6.54
N ARG A 317 -1.76 -12.03 -6.67
CA ARG A 317 -1.26 -10.99 -7.58
C ARG A 317 -1.61 -11.28 -9.04
N ALA A 318 -1.43 -12.52 -9.49
CA ALA A 318 -1.80 -12.95 -10.84
C ALA A 318 -3.33 -12.88 -11.05
N GLY A 319 -4.12 -13.25 -10.04
CA GLY A 319 -5.57 -13.15 -10.06
C GLY A 319 -6.07 -11.71 -10.15
N LEU A 320 -5.47 -10.77 -9.41
CA LEU A 320 -5.79 -9.34 -9.51
C LEU A 320 -5.50 -8.80 -10.91
N ALA A 321 -4.40 -9.22 -11.53
CA ALA A 321 -4.08 -8.84 -12.90
C ALA A 321 -5.05 -9.45 -13.92
N ALA A 322 -5.55 -10.67 -13.68
CA ALA A 322 -6.52 -11.33 -14.57
C ALA A 322 -7.94 -10.77 -14.42
N LEU A 323 -8.30 -10.19 -13.27
CA LEU A 323 -9.66 -9.78 -12.92
C LEU A 323 -10.32 -8.87 -13.97
N ASP A 324 -9.55 -7.97 -14.56
CA ASP A 324 -10.06 -6.95 -15.51
C ASP A 324 -10.48 -7.55 -16.87
N PHE A 325 -9.93 -8.72 -17.25
CA PHE A 325 -10.19 -9.28 -18.59
C PHE A 325 -10.60 -10.76 -18.60
N ASP A 326 -10.33 -11.50 -17.50
CA ASP A 326 -10.68 -12.91 -17.34
C ASP A 326 -11.03 -13.24 -15.87
N PRO A 327 -12.23 -12.86 -15.41
CA PRO A 327 -12.67 -13.15 -14.04
C PRO A 327 -12.71 -14.65 -13.70
N ALA A 328 -12.88 -15.53 -14.69
CA ALA A 328 -12.87 -16.97 -14.46
C ALA A 328 -11.47 -17.47 -14.05
N THR A 329 -10.43 -17.01 -14.72
CA THR A 329 -9.04 -17.26 -14.31
C THR A 329 -8.75 -16.63 -12.95
N ALA A 330 -9.20 -15.41 -12.70
CA ALA A 330 -9.04 -14.76 -11.39
C ALA A 330 -9.67 -15.58 -10.26
N ARG A 331 -10.89 -16.10 -10.45
CA ARG A 331 -11.56 -17.01 -9.53
C ARG A 331 -10.73 -18.27 -9.25
N ALA A 332 -10.28 -18.97 -10.31
CA ALA A 332 -9.50 -20.19 -10.17
C ALA A 332 -8.20 -19.98 -9.37
N LEU A 333 -7.52 -18.84 -9.59
CA LEU A 333 -6.32 -18.46 -8.85
C LEU A 333 -6.62 -18.11 -7.39
N ALA A 334 -7.71 -17.38 -7.11
CA ALA A 334 -8.17 -17.08 -5.77
C ALA A 334 -8.52 -18.36 -4.98
N GLU A 335 -9.24 -19.30 -5.58
CA GLU A 335 -9.57 -20.59 -4.97
C GLU A 335 -8.31 -21.43 -4.69
N ARG A 336 -7.33 -21.40 -5.59
CA ARG A 336 -6.03 -22.07 -5.36
C ARG A 336 -5.27 -21.44 -4.21
N ALA A 337 -5.24 -20.11 -4.15
CA ALA A 337 -4.61 -19.38 -3.05
C ALA A 337 -5.24 -19.73 -1.71
N LEU A 338 -6.59 -19.77 -1.64
CA LEU A 338 -7.34 -20.13 -0.44
C LEU A 338 -7.12 -21.57 0.02
N ARG A 339 -6.98 -22.52 -0.93
CA ARG A 339 -6.66 -23.91 -0.59
C ARG A 339 -5.24 -24.05 0.00
N ALA A 340 -4.31 -23.24 -0.49
CA ALA A 340 -2.94 -23.26 0.01
C ALA A 340 -2.82 -22.50 1.35
N SER A 341 -3.49 -21.36 1.47
CA SER A 341 -3.53 -20.57 2.71
C SER A 341 -4.72 -19.59 2.72
N PRO A 342 -5.66 -19.75 3.66
CA PRO A 342 -6.75 -18.80 3.83
C PRO A 342 -6.22 -17.40 4.10
N SER A 343 -6.66 -16.41 3.31
CA SER A 343 -6.30 -14.99 3.50
C SER A 343 -7.42 -14.07 3.07
N SER A 344 -7.55 -12.91 3.72
CA SER A 344 -8.53 -11.90 3.35
C SER A 344 -8.31 -11.38 1.92
N ALA A 345 -7.07 -11.23 1.48
CA ALA A 345 -6.75 -10.81 0.11
C ALA A 345 -7.26 -11.81 -0.95
N ALA A 346 -7.08 -13.12 -0.71
CA ALA A 346 -7.57 -14.14 -1.64
C ALA A 346 -9.11 -14.22 -1.64
N ARG A 347 -9.78 -14.06 -0.47
CA ARG A 347 -11.24 -13.98 -0.38
C ARG A 347 -11.80 -12.74 -1.07
N SER A 348 -11.18 -11.58 -0.89
CA SER A 348 -11.58 -10.34 -1.55
C SER A 348 -11.47 -10.45 -3.07
N LEU A 349 -10.38 -11.05 -3.58
CA LEU A 349 -10.23 -11.36 -5.00
C LEU A 349 -11.31 -12.34 -5.47
N LEU A 350 -11.61 -13.38 -4.68
CA LEU A 350 -12.67 -14.34 -5.01
C LEU A 350 -14.03 -13.64 -5.12
N ALA A 351 -14.38 -12.78 -4.14
CA ALA A 351 -15.63 -12.03 -4.18
C ALA A 351 -15.76 -11.18 -5.46
N ALA A 352 -14.71 -10.43 -5.83
CA ALA A 352 -14.69 -9.63 -7.05
C ALA A 352 -14.80 -10.50 -8.32
N ALA A 353 -14.08 -11.62 -8.37
CA ALA A 353 -14.11 -12.54 -9.50
C ALA A 353 -15.48 -13.22 -9.66
N LEU A 354 -16.15 -13.58 -8.56
CA LEU A 354 -17.49 -14.15 -8.56
C LEU A 354 -18.54 -13.17 -9.14
N LEU A 355 -18.45 -11.87 -8.82
CA LEU A 355 -19.27 -10.84 -9.47
C LEU A 355 -19.03 -10.78 -10.98
N GLY A 356 -17.76 -10.91 -11.40
CA GLY A 356 -17.35 -10.91 -12.80
C GLY A 356 -17.86 -12.11 -13.61
N ILE A 357 -18.16 -13.24 -12.97
CA ILE A 357 -18.75 -14.42 -13.64
C ILE A 357 -20.25 -14.58 -13.39
N GLY A 358 -20.89 -13.64 -12.66
CA GLY A 358 -22.33 -13.63 -12.39
C GLY A 358 -22.79 -14.43 -11.15
N ASP A 359 -21.87 -14.90 -10.32
CA ASP A 359 -22.19 -15.55 -9.04
C ASP A 359 -22.29 -14.53 -7.89
N ALA A 360 -23.34 -13.71 -7.95
CA ALA A 360 -23.53 -12.67 -6.95
C ALA A 360 -23.83 -13.23 -5.54
N ARG A 361 -24.38 -14.46 -5.41
CA ARG A 361 -24.63 -15.08 -4.11
C ARG A 361 -23.31 -15.49 -3.46
N GLY A 362 -22.47 -16.21 -4.19
CA GLY A 362 -21.14 -16.60 -3.70
C GLY A 362 -20.28 -15.38 -3.33
N ALA A 363 -20.35 -14.30 -4.13
CA ALA A 363 -19.67 -13.06 -3.81
C ALA A 363 -20.15 -12.41 -2.50
N LEU A 364 -21.49 -12.44 -2.25
CA LEU A 364 -22.08 -11.92 -1.02
C LEU A 364 -21.60 -12.69 0.21
N ASP A 365 -21.55 -14.02 0.14
CA ASP A 365 -21.12 -14.88 1.24
C ASP A 365 -19.64 -14.59 1.62
N GLU A 366 -18.76 -14.38 0.63
CA GLU A 366 -17.37 -13.99 0.88
C GLU A 366 -17.26 -12.58 1.48
N CYS A 367 -18.05 -11.61 0.99
CA CYS A 367 -18.10 -10.26 1.55
C CYS A 367 -18.58 -10.25 3.01
N GLU A 368 -19.65 -10.98 3.34
CA GLU A 368 -20.20 -11.07 4.70
C GLU A 368 -19.16 -11.69 5.66
N THR A 369 -18.44 -12.72 5.21
CA THR A 369 -17.35 -13.34 5.97
C THR A 369 -16.24 -12.33 6.29
N LEU A 370 -15.80 -11.54 5.29
CA LEU A 370 -14.73 -10.56 5.45
C LEU A 370 -15.16 -9.36 6.29
N LEU A 371 -16.38 -8.85 6.08
CA LEU A 371 -16.93 -7.71 6.81
C LEU A 371 -17.19 -8.01 8.28
N ALA A 372 -17.34 -9.27 8.67
CA ALA A 372 -17.40 -9.66 10.07
C ALA A 372 -16.11 -9.31 10.84
N GLY A 373 -14.95 -9.37 10.18
CA GLY A 373 -13.65 -9.01 10.75
C GLY A 373 -13.20 -7.58 10.43
N ALA A 374 -13.70 -7.00 9.33
CA ALA A 374 -13.32 -5.66 8.85
C ALA A 374 -14.58 -4.86 8.44
N PRO A 375 -15.45 -4.50 9.38
CA PRO A 375 -16.78 -3.96 9.08
C PRO A 375 -16.78 -2.60 8.39
N ASP A 376 -15.67 -1.89 8.41
CA ASP A 376 -15.49 -0.54 7.83
C ASP A 376 -14.69 -0.53 6.53
N ASP A 377 -14.34 -1.70 5.98
CA ASP A 377 -13.61 -1.79 4.72
C ASP A 377 -14.48 -1.34 3.55
N GLN A 378 -14.13 -0.19 2.97
CA GLN A 378 -14.94 0.48 1.96
C GLN A 378 -15.01 -0.32 0.65
N TYR A 379 -13.96 -1.05 0.29
CA TYR A 379 -13.97 -1.88 -0.92
C TYR A 379 -14.87 -3.10 -0.76
N LEU A 380 -14.83 -3.76 0.39
CA LEU A 380 -15.72 -4.90 0.69
C LEU A 380 -17.18 -4.47 0.76
N ILE A 381 -17.48 -3.29 1.33
CA ILE A 381 -18.83 -2.70 1.33
C ILE A 381 -19.28 -2.44 -0.11
N ALA A 382 -18.40 -1.92 -0.97
CA ALA A 382 -18.70 -1.69 -2.38
C ALA A 382 -19.00 -3.00 -3.14
N LEU A 383 -18.24 -4.07 -2.90
CA LEU A 383 -18.51 -5.39 -3.47
C LEU A 383 -19.84 -5.96 -2.95
N GLN A 384 -20.11 -5.85 -1.66
CA GLN A 384 -21.35 -6.31 -1.03
C GLN A 384 -22.57 -5.59 -1.62
N THR A 385 -22.51 -4.26 -1.72
CA THR A 385 -23.62 -3.48 -2.30
C THR A 385 -23.81 -3.80 -3.79
N THR A 386 -22.75 -4.13 -4.53
CA THR A 386 -22.80 -4.60 -5.90
C THR A 386 -23.51 -5.97 -5.98
N ALA A 387 -23.17 -6.90 -5.08
CA ALA A 387 -23.83 -8.21 -5.00
C ALA A 387 -25.32 -8.06 -4.68
N TRP A 388 -25.71 -7.23 -3.72
CA TRP A 388 -27.13 -6.94 -3.43
C TRP A 388 -27.86 -6.39 -4.64
N ARG A 389 -27.24 -5.47 -5.37
CA ARG A 389 -27.84 -4.91 -6.59
C ARG A 389 -28.10 -5.97 -7.67
N LEU A 390 -27.18 -6.89 -7.87
CA LEU A 390 -27.33 -8.00 -8.82
C LEU A 390 -28.40 -8.99 -8.38
N LEU A 391 -28.57 -9.21 -7.07
CA LEU A 391 -29.56 -10.09 -6.48
C LEU A 391 -30.96 -9.44 -6.37
N GLY A 392 -31.10 -8.14 -6.61
CA GLY A 392 -32.33 -7.39 -6.39
C GLY A 392 -32.69 -7.23 -4.90
N ASP A 393 -31.69 -7.30 -4.01
CA ASP A 393 -31.86 -7.16 -2.57
C ASP A 393 -32.09 -5.69 -2.21
N GLU A 394 -33.16 -5.41 -1.47
CA GLU A 394 -33.58 -4.05 -1.08
C GLU A 394 -32.55 -3.32 -0.21
N ARG A 395 -31.66 -4.06 0.49
CA ARG A 395 -30.55 -3.47 1.26
C ARG A 395 -29.67 -2.58 0.41
N HIS A 396 -29.52 -2.89 -0.90
CA HIS A 396 -28.79 -2.02 -1.82
C HIS A 396 -29.34 -0.60 -1.83
N LEU A 397 -30.68 -0.41 -1.85
CA LEU A 397 -31.29 0.91 -1.92
C LEU A 397 -31.04 1.74 -0.65
N ALA A 398 -31.00 1.09 0.52
CA ALA A 398 -30.71 1.76 1.77
C ALA A 398 -29.24 2.21 1.92
N PHE A 399 -28.30 1.38 1.41
CA PHE A 399 -26.86 1.69 1.47
C PHE A 399 -26.40 2.60 0.34
N CYS A 400 -27.06 2.56 -0.81
CA CYS A 400 -26.75 3.31 -2.01
C CYS A 400 -27.87 4.27 -2.40
N ASP A 401 -28.45 4.98 -1.43
CA ASP A 401 -29.38 6.07 -1.69
C ASP A 401 -28.59 7.30 -2.20
N TYR A 402 -28.29 7.29 -3.50
CA TYR A 402 -27.51 8.37 -4.12
C TYR A 402 -28.18 9.72 -3.97
N ALA A 403 -29.52 9.80 -3.95
CA ALA A 403 -30.26 11.04 -3.83
C ALA A 403 -30.07 11.72 -2.45
N GLN A 404 -29.87 10.91 -1.43
CA GLN A 404 -29.67 11.39 -0.05
C GLN A 404 -28.18 11.49 0.33
N LEU A 405 -27.34 10.64 -0.23
CA LEU A 405 -25.95 10.47 0.23
C LEU A 405 -24.91 11.15 -0.69
N VAL A 406 -25.29 11.56 -1.90
CA VAL A 406 -24.45 12.39 -2.77
C VAL A 406 -24.96 13.81 -2.64
N LEU A 407 -24.20 14.67 -1.94
CA LEU A 407 -24.64 16.03 -1.60
C LEU A 407 -23.77 17.09 -2.30
N PRO A 408 -24.25 17.68 -3.42
CA PRO A 408 -23.64 18.86 -4.00
C PRO A 408 -23.91 20.09 -3.14
N GLN A 409 -22.88 20.89 -2.88
CA GLN A 409 -22.98 22.15 -2.13
C GLN A 409 -22.13 23.22 -2.81
N GLN A 410 -22.68 24.44 -2.98
CA GLN A 410 -21.90 25.56 -3.51
C GLN A 410 -21.07 26.16 -2.40
N LEU A 411 -19.76 26.30 -2.61
CA LEU A 411 -18.85 26.92 -1.67
C LEU A 411 -19.10 28.43 -1.63
N GLN A 412 -19.02 29.02 -0.44
CA GLN A 412 -18.98 30.47 -0.30
C GLN A 412 -17.54 30.97 -0.38
N ALA A 413 -17.35 32.17 -0.95
CA ALA A 413 -16.01 32.75 -1.03
C ALA A 413 -15.45 32.95 0.39
N PRO A 414 -14.25 32.37 0.69
CA PRO A 414 -13.60 32.65 1.95
C PRO A 414 -13.05 34.08 1.99
N ALA A 415 -12.95 34.68 3.17
CA ALA A 415 -12.24 35.94 3.31
C ALA A 415 -10.74 35.76 2.98
N PRO A 416 -10.06 36.74 2.35
CA PRO A 416 -10.52 38.11 2.06
C PRO A 416 -11.15 38.30 0.66
N TRP A 417 -11.47 37.23 -0.09
CA TRP A 417 -12.01 37.37 -1.45
C TRP A 417 -13.42 37.92 -1.47
N PRO A 418 -13.73 38.92 -2.35
CA PRO A 418 -15.02 39.56 -2.40
C PRO A 418 -16.12 38.67 -2.97
N ASP A 419 -15.77 37.70 -3.82
CA ASP A 419 -16.69 36.79 -4.46
C ASP A 419 -16.00 35.46 -4.81
N LEU A 420 -16.81 34.46 -5.14
CA LEU A 420 -16.32 33.11 -5.44
C LEU A 420 -15.47 33.06 -6.74
N ALA A 421 -15.82 33.86 -7.75
CA ALA A 421 -15.12 33.86 -9.03
C ALA A 421 -13.67 34.35 -8.87
N SER A 422 -13.44 35.41 -8.09
CA SER A 422 -12.09 35.90 -7.78
C SER A 422 -11.28 34.90 -6.96
N PHE A 423 -11.90 34.21 -5.99
CA PHE A 423 -11.27 33.16 -5.23
C PHE A 423 -10.85 31.98 -6.14
N LEU A 424 -11.77 31.50 -6.99
CA LEU A 424 -11.49 30.37 -7.90
C LEU A 424 -10.39 30.73 -8.93
N ALA A 425 -10.34 31.97 -9.39
CA ALA A 425 -9.28 32.42 -10.30
C ALA A 425 -7.90 32.41 -9.63
N ASP A 426 -7.80 32.82 -8.37
CA ASP A 426 -6.55 32.74 -7.60
C ASP A 426 -6.17 31.29 -7.29
N LEU A 427 -7.15 30.49 -6.88
CA LEU A 427 -6.94 29.07 -6.59
C LEU A 427 -6.47 28.31 -7.82
N LYS A 428 -7.09 28.53 -8.99
CA LYS A 428 -6.66 27.97 -10.27
C LYS A 428 -5.19 28.26 -10.52
N ARG A 429 -4.75 29.53 -10.38
CA ARG A 429 -3.35 29.90 -10.58
C ARG A 429 -2.40 29.22 -9.60
N SER A 430 -2.80 29.05 -8.36
CA SER A 430 -2.01 28.35 -7.33
C SER A 430 -1.88 26.86 -7.64
N LEU A 431 -2.98 26.20 -7.99
CA LEU A 431 -2.97 24.78 -8.30
C LEU A 431 -2.25 24.45 -9.60
N GLU A 432 -2.43 25.27 -10.66
CA GLU A 432 -1.74 25.05 -11.94
C GLU A 432 -0.22 25.04 -11.84
N ARG A 433 0.36 25.77 -10.86
CA ARG A 433 1.80 25.72 -10.59
C ARG A 433 2.29 24.39 -10.01
N LEU A 434 1.38 23.60 -9.44
CA LEU A 434 1.68 22.28 -8.87
C LEU A 434 1.56 21.14 -9.89
N HIS A 435 0.99 21.41 -11.08
CA HIS A 435 0.83 20.42 -12.14
C HIS A 435 1.92 20.56 -13.20
N ASP A 436 2.55 19.43 -13.57
CA ASP A 436 3.38 19.38 -14.77
C ASP A 436 2.48 19.33 -16.01
N PRO A 437 2.53 20.33 -16.91
CA PRO A 437 1.68 20.37 -18.11
C PRO A 437 1.95 19.21 -19.08
N HIS A 438 3.13 18.60 -19.02
CA HIS A 438 3.55 17.48 -19.88
C HIS A 438 3.57 16.13 -19.19
N GLY A 439 3.30 16.09 -17.88
CA GLY A 439 3.30 14.87 -17.09
C GLY A 439 2.22 13.88 -17.50
N HIS A 440 2.48 12.60 -17.25
CA HIS A 440 1.50 11.53 -17.35
C HIS A 440 0.78 11.33 -16.00
N PRO A 441 -0.40 10.68 -15.98
CA PRO A 441 -1.03 10.27 -14.73
C PRO A 441 -0.07 9.41 -13.92
N LEU A 442 -0.16 9.50 -12.59
CA LEU A 442 0.63 8.64 -11.71
C LEU A 442 0.22 7.17 -11.90
N LEU A 443 1.16 6.25 -11.70
CA LEU A 443 0.84 4.83 -11.62
C LEU A 443 -0.15 4.54 -10.47
N PHE A 444 -1.02 3.58 -10.67
CA PHE A 444 -2.04 3.14 -9.70
C PHE A 444 -3.18 4.14 -9.44
N GLN A 445 -3.29 5.18 -10.25
CA GLN A 445 -4.42 6.10 -10.17
C GLN A 445 -5.54 5.68 -11.12
N SER A 446 -6.79 6.01 -10.74
CA SER A 446 -7.94 5.89 -11.63
C SER A 446 -7.93 6.90 -12.78
N LEU A 447 -7.10 7.92 -12.65
CA LEU A 447 -6.93 9.03 -13.59
C LEU A 447 -6.39 8.57 -14.94
N ARG A 448 -7.02 9.04 -16.03
CA ARG A 448 -6.58 8.88 -17.42
C ARG A 448 -6.54 10.24 -18.10
N HIS A 449 -5.52 10.50 -18.90
CA HIS A 449 -5.33 11.75 -19.67
C HIS A 449 -5.39 13.03 -18.79
N GLY A 450 -4.54 13.08 -17.77
CA GLY A 450 -4.44 14.23 -16.87
C GLY A 450 -3.21 14.17 -15.99
N THR A 451 -3.17 15.03 -15.00
CA THR A 451 -2.13 15.05 -13.96
C THR A 451 -2.76 15.20 -12.59
N GLU A 452 -2.09 14.68 -11.57
CA GLU A 452 -2.47 14.79 -10.17
C GLU A 452 -1.28 15.32 -9.37
N THR A 453 -1.53 16.13 -8.34
CA THR A 453 -0.48 16.62 -7.45
C THR A 453 0.07 15.49 -6.60
N THR A 454 1.38 15.49 -6.35
CA THR A 454 2.07 14.46 -5.57
C THR A 454 2.10 14.76 -4.07
N GLU A 455 1.83 16.01 -3.69
CA GLU A 455 1.81 16.46 -2.30
C GLU A 455 0.39 16.48 -1.72
N ASP A 456 0.29 16.31 -0.42
CA ASP A 456 -0.97 16.48 0.32
C ASP A 456 -1.28 17.97 0.46
N LEU A 457 -2.28 18.45 -0.26
CA LEU A 457 -2.61 19.87 -0.38
C LEU A 457 -2.96 20.55 0.96
N ILE A 458 -3.51 19.83 1.92
CA ILE A 458 -3.80 20.38 3.26
C ILE A 458 -2.53 20.87 3.98
N ARG A 459 -1.37 20.34 3.58
CA ARG A 459 -0.06 20.71 4.13
C ARG A 459 0.65 21.78 3.30
N ASN A 460 0.09 22.16 2.16
CA ASN A 460 0.67 23.17 1.29
C ASN A 460 0.58 24.55 1.96
N ALA A 461 1.65 25.33 1.92
CA ALA A 461 1.76 26.63 2.60
C ALA A 461 1.15 27.81 1.80
N ASP A 462 0.62 27.57 0.59
CA ASP A 462 -0.03 28.63 -0.22
C ASP A 462 -1.29 29.12 0.49
N PRO A 463 -1.40 30.43 0.80
CA PRO A 463 -2.53 30.98 1.55
C PRO A 463 -3.89 30.74 0.89
N VAL A 464 -3.93 30.65 -0.45
CA VAL A 464 -5.18 30.41 -1.19
C VAL A 464 -5.64 28.96 -0.99
N ILE A 465 -4.70 28.02 -1.02
CA ILE A 465 -4.98 26.59 -0.76
C ILE A 465 -5.40 26.40 0.70
N GLN A 466 -4.74 27.05 1.65
CA GLN A 466 -5.13 27.00 3.06
C GLN A 466 -6.54 27.56 3.28
N ALA A 467 -6.89 28.67 2.63
CA ALA A 467 -8.23 29.26 2.72
C ALA A 467 -9.31 28.31 2.18
N LEU A 468 -9.00 27.51 1.12
CA LEU A 468 -9.91 26.50 0.60
C LEU A 468 -10.23 25.44 1.66
N PHE A 469 -9.21 24.86 2.31
CA PHE A 469 -9.42 23.81 3.32
C PHE A 469 -10.17 24.33 4.55
N LEU A 470 -9.96 25.58 4.94
CA LEU A 470 -10.76 26.24 5.99
C LEU A 470 -12.22 26.41 5.54
N ALA A 471 -12.46 26.76 4.28
CA ALA A 471 -13.81 26.93 3.75
C ALA A 471 -14.58 25.61 3.63
N PHE A 472 -13.92 24.47 3.55
CA PHE A 472 -14.55 23.15 3.50
C PHE A 472 -15.19 22.72 4.84
N ASP A 473 -14.83 23.32 5.97
CA ASP A 473 -15.34 22.90 7.29
C ASP A 473 -16.87 22.95 7.36
N THR A 474 -17.47 24.07 6.94
CA THR A 474 -18.93 24.23 6.97
C THR A 474 -19.66 23.23 6.09
N PRO A 475 -19.33 23.05 4.80
CA PRO A 475 -19.95 22.01 3.96
C PRO A 475 -19.79 20.58 4.51
N ILE A 476 -18.62 20.24 5.06
CA ILE A 476 -18.40 18.91 5.64
C ILE A 476 -19.31 18.71 6.86
N ARG A 477 -19.37 19.68 7.79
CA ARG A 477 -20.26 19.60 8.96
C ARG A 477 -21.73 19.54 8.57
N ASN A 478 -22.13 20.28 7.54
CA ASN A 478 -23.48 20.21 6.99
C ASN A 478 -23.79 18.80 6.46
N TYR A 479 -22.83 18.18 5.75
CA TYR A 479 -22.96 16.81 5.28
C TYR A 479 -23.09 15.81 6.44
N LEU A 480 -22.25 15.91 7.47
CA LEU A 480 -22.32 15.06 8.65
C LEU A 480 -23.64 15.21 9.39
N ALA A 481 -24.14 16.44 9.53
CA ALA A 481 -25.46 16.70 10.12
C ALA A 481 -26.60 16.10 9.26
N HIS A 482 -26.49 16.22 7.92
CA HIS A 482 -27.46 15.70 6.96
C HIS A 482 -27.56 14.16 6.99
N ILE A 483 -26.43 13.45 6.94
CA ILE A 483 -26.45 11.99 7.00
C ILE A 483 -26.90 11.46 8.37
N GLY A 484 -26.67 12.22 9.44
CA GLY A 484 -27.09 11.86 10.80
C GLY A 484 -26.45 10.58 11.34
N HIS A 485 -27.10 9.98 12.34
CA HIS A 485 -26.66 8.75 12.96
C HIS A 485 -27.47 7.55 12.43
N GLY A 486 -26.89 6.34 12.47
CA GLY A 486 -27.54 5.13 12.01
C GLY A 486 -26.68 3.89 12.27
N SER A 487 -27.18 2.72 11.87
CA SER A 487 -26.47 1.43 12.04
C SER A 487 -25.67 0.98 10.83
N ASP A 488 -25.85 1.65 9.68
CA ASP A 488 -25.09 1.36 8.46
C ASP A 488 -23.61 1.81 8.58
N PRO A 489 -22.71 1.33 7.72
CA PRO A 489 -21.28 1.59 7.82
C PRO A 489 -20.89 3.07 7.75
N LEU A 490 -21.69 3.92 7.09
CA LEU A 490 -21.45 5.35 7.02
C LEU A 490 -21.86 6.04 8.33
N ARG A 491 -23.13 5.85 8.75
CA ARG A 491 -23.76 6.62 9.83
C ARG A 491 -23.33 6.18 11.21
N ARG A 492 -22.99 4.89 11.42
CA ARG A 492 -22.51 4.40 12.73
C ARG A 492 -21.17 5.03 13.14
N ARG A 493 -20.38 5.51 12.16
CA ARG A 493 -19.08 6.17 12.39
C ARG A 493 -19.20 7.69 12.56
N ASN A 494 -20.40 8.25 12.38
CA ASN A 494 -20.60 9.68 12.45
C ASN A 494 -20.74 10.14 13.91
N GLU A 495 -19.68 10.71 14.47
CA GLU A 495 -19.66 11.35 15.79
C GLU A 495 -19.72 12.89 15.70
N GLY A 496 -19.99 13.45 14.51
CA GLY A 496 -20.06 14.89 14.26
C GLY A 496 -18.70 15.57 14.10
N SER A 497 -17.61 14.80 14.19
CA SER A 497 -16.24 15.30 14.00
C SER A 497 -15.50 14.52 12.91
N TYR A 498 -14.53 15.19 12.28
CA TYR A 498 -13.76 14.59 11.19
C TYR A 498 -12.31 15.08 11.20
N ARG A 499 -11.45 14.34 10.48
CA ARG A 499 -10.09 14.77 10.10
C ARG A 499 -9.85 14.44 8.64
N PHE A 500 -9.07 15.26 7.96
CA PHE A 500 -8.65 14.97 6.59
C PHE A 500 -7.72 13.75 6.55
N ASN A 501 -7.86 12.95 5.48
CA ASN A 501 -7.08 11.74 5.22
C ASN A 501 -6.55 11.74 3.79
N GLY A 502 -5.81 12.78 3.42
CA GLY A 502 -5.27 13.03 2.09
C GLY A 502 -6.09 14.00 1.28
N SER A 503 -5.38 14.79 0.47
CA SER A 503 -5.97 15.81 -0.42
C SER A 503 -5.06 16.03 -1.63
N TRP A 504 -5.67 16.17 -2.81
CA TRP A 504 -4.93 16.32 -4.07
C TRP A 504 -5.71 17.15 -5.07
N SER A 505 -5.01 17.73 -6.04
CA SER A 505 -5.62 18.37 -7.20
C SER A 505 -5.47 17.50 -8.44
N VAL A 506 -6.51 17.48 -9.26
CA VAL A 506 -6.55 16.74 -10.53
C VAL A 506 -6.81 17.72 -11.66
N ARG A 507 -5.97 17.66 -12.70
CA ARG A 507 -6.11 18.41 -13.94
C ARG A 507 -6.32 17.42 -15.09
N LEU A 508 -7.58 17.24 -15.50
CA LEU A 508 -7.95 16.43 -16.67
C LEU A 508 -7.76 17.24 -17.95
N ARG A 509 -7.15 16.61 -18.96
CA ARG A 509 -7.02 17.12 -20.32
C ARG A 509 -8.15 16.56 -21.20
N THR A 510 -8.19 16.91 -22.48
CA THR A 510 -9.14 16.34 -23.43
C THR A 510 -9.16 14.82 -23.36
N ARG A 511 -10.35 14.22 -23.38
CA ARG A 511 -10.62 12.79 -23.11
C ARG A 511 -10.22 12.31 -21.71
N GLY A 512 -9.95 13.24 -20.80
CA GLY A 512 -9.60 12.91 -19.42
C GLY A 512 -10.80 12.37 -18.65
N TYR A 513 -10.55 11.36 -17.81
CA TYR A 513 -11.56 10.76 -16.94
C TYR A 513 -10.93 10.02 -15.79
N HIS A 514 -11.74 9.63 -14.83
CA HIS A 514 -11.40 8.63 -13.83
C HIS A 514 -12.13 7.34 -14.13
N ASP A 515 -11.41 6.22 -14.18
CA ASP A 515 -12.02 4.89 -14.12
C ASP A 515 -12.89 4.77 -12.88
N ASN A 516 -13.96 3.98 -12.95
CA ASN A 516 -14.82 3.76 -11.79
C ASN A 516 -14.04 3.10 -10.66
N HIS A 517 -14.06 3.70 -9.48
CA HIS A 517 -13.29 3.27 -8.33
C HIS A 517 -14.00 3.63 -7.02
N VAL A 518 -13.44 3.21 -5.90
CA VAL A 518 -13.81 3.59 -4.54
C VAL A 518 -12.57 4.06 -3.79
N HIS A 519 -12.75 4.68 -2.62
CA HIS A 519 -11.65 5.11 -1.76
C HIS A 519 -11.52 4.17 -0.55
N PRO A 520 -10.72 3.09 -0.62
CA PRO A 520 -10.69 2.06 0.42
C PRO A 520 -10.30 2.56 1.81
N ARG A 521 -9.55 3.67 1.87
CA ARG A 521 -9.05 4.28 3.11
C ARG A 521 -9.84 5.48 3.59
N GLY A 522 -10.90 5.86 2.87
CA GLY A 522 -11.78 6.97 3.22
C GLY A 522 -12.94 6.56 4.13
N TRP A 523 -13.75 7.51 4.48
CA TRP A 523 -15.08 7.39 5.07
C TRP A 523 -16.09 8.22 4.26
N VAL A 524 -15.76 9.50 4.06
CA VAL A 524 -16.43 10.40 3.13
C VAL A 524 -15.41 10.95 2.15
N SER A 525 -15.72 10.87 0.88
CA SER A 525 -14.90 11.34 -0.26
C SER A 525 -15.51 12.58 -0.88
N SER A 526 -14.73 13.30 -1.68
CA SER A 526 -15.15 14.57 -2.25
C SER A 526 -14.71 14.77 -3.69
N ALA A 527 -15.37 15.71 -4.35
CA ALA A 527 -14.91 16.36 -5.57
C ALA A 527 -15.29 17.86 -5.52
N PHE A 528 -14.32 18.75 -5.56
CA PHE A 528 -14.50 20.20 -5.63
C PHE A 528 -14.06 20.72 -6.99
N TYR A 529 -14.92 21.47 -7.68
CA TYR A 529 -14.69 21.94 -9.04
C TYR A 529 -14.15 23.37 -9.04
N VAL A 530 -12.89 23.52 -9.47
CA VAL A 530 -12.20 24.82 -9.50
C VAL A 530 -12.41 25.51 -10.84
N ASP A 531 -12.20 24.76 -11.94
CA ASP A 531 -12.29 25.26 -13.31
C ASP A 531 -12.83 24.16 -14.23
N LEU A 532 -13.72 24.53 -15.13
CA LEU A 532 -14.40 23.63 -16.05
C LEU A 532 -14.32 24.17 -17.48
N PRO A 533 -14.26 23.29 -18.49
CA PRO A 533 -14.43 23.70 -19.88
C PRO A 533 -15.77 24.38 -20.14
N ASP A 534 -15.76 25.50 -20.86
CA ASP A 534 -16.97 26.28 -21.20
C ASP A 534 -17.97 25.49 -22.06
N ASN A 535 -17.50 24.47 -22.77
CA ASN A 535 -18.27 23.70 -23.75
C ASN A 535 -18.65 22.29 -23.27
N LEU A 536 -18.72 22.05 -21.96
CA LEU A 536 -19.23 20.77 -21.46
C LEU A 536 -20.72 20.63 -21.86
N ALA A 537 -21.00 19.63 -22.70
CA ALA A 537 -22.34 19.39 -23.19
C ALA A 537 -23.22 18.74 -22.12
N ALA A 538 -24.12 19.49 -21.52
CA ALA A 538 -25.05 18.98 -20.49
C ALA A 538 -25.89 17.76 -21.00
N SER A 539 -26.10 17.64 -22.30
CA SER A 539 -26.89 16.57 -22.92
C SER A 539 -26.20 15.18 -22.91
N ASN A 540 -24.86 15.14 -22.83
CA ASN A 540 -24.08 13.89 -22.95
C ASN A 540 -23.41 13.45 -21.63
N HIS A 541 -23.67 14.13 -20.52
CA HIS A 541 -22.98 13.93 -19.25
C HIS A 541 -21.46 14.12 -19.31
N ASP A 542 -20.92 14.79 -20.33
CA ASP A 542 -19.49 15.03 -20.50
C ASP A 542 -18.89 15.72 -19.26
N GLY A 543 -17.81 15.20 -18.71
CA GLY A 543 -17.14 15.71 -17.52
C GLY A 543 -17.91 15.55 -16.21
N CYS A 544 -19.10 14.93 -16.22
CA CYS A 544 -19.90 14.68 -15.02
C CYS A 544 -19.27 13.63 -14.12
N LEU A 545 -19.64 13.71 -12.82
CA LEU A 545 -19.34 12.70 -11.83
C LEU A 545 -20.47 11.67 -11.82
N ALA A 546 -20.17 10.43 -12.20
CA ALA A 546 -21.13 9.34 -12.29
C ALA A 546 -20.93 8.35 -11.12
N PHE A 547 -22.04 7.79 -10.63
CA PHE A 547 -22.05 6.88 -9.49
C PHE A 547 -22.78 5.59 -9.80
N GLY A 548 -22.31 4.49 -9.20
CA GLY A 548 -23.00 3.21 -9.15
C GLY A 548 -22.60 2.22 -10.26
N GLU A 549 -21.78 2.59 -11.20
CA GLU A 549 -21.15 1.66 -12.13
C GLU A 549 -19.90 1.08 -11.47
N PRO A 550 -19.80 -0.25 -11.25
CA PRO A 550 -18.65 -0.85 -10.60
C PRO A 550 -17.36 -0.69 -11.40
N GLY A 551 -16.24 -0.46 -10.74
CA GLY A 551 -14.89 -0.48 -11.32
C GLY A 551 -14.34 -1.89 -11.55
N ILE A 552 -15.19 -2.90 -11.49
CA ILE A 552 -14.90 -4.31 -11.79
C ILE A 552 -15.95 -4.85 -12.76
N ALA A 553 -15.60 -5.87 -13.51
CA ALA A 553 -16.57 -6.56 -14.36
C ALA A 553 -17.71 -7.17 -13.53
N THR A 554 -18.94 -7.09 -14.03
CA THR A 554 -20.12 -7.76 -13.46
C THR A 554 -20.95 -8.41 -14.56
N VAL A 555 -21.65 -9.50 -14.20
CA VAL A 555 -22.60 -10.16 -15.10
C VAL A 555 -23.95 -10.27 -14.41
N PRO A 556 -25.01 -9.57 -14.93
CA PRO A 556 -24.96 -8.61 -16.03
C PRO A 556 -24.16 -7.35 -15.69
N ALA A 557 -23.69 -6.62 -16.71
CA ALA A 557 -23.05 -5.33 -16.53
C ALA A 557 -24.03 -4.33 -15.88
N LEU A 558 -23.54 -3.59 -14.91
CA LEU A 558 -24.33 -2.63 -14.13
C LEU A 558 -24.00 -1.20 -14.58
N PRO A 559 -24.97 -0.42 -15.13
CA PRO A 559 -24.72 0.97 -15.51
C PRO A 559 -24.70 1.91 -14.30
N ALA A 560 -24.19 3.13 -14.50
CA ALA A 560 -24.33 4.22 -13.54
C ALA A 560 -25.81 4.47 -13.17
N ARG A 561 -26.04 4.89 -11.94
CA ARG A 561 -27.38 5.14 -11.38
C ARG A 561 -27.64 6.60 -11.07
N HIS A 562 -26.60 7.37 -10.87
CA HIS A 562 -26.69 8.78 -10.49
C HIS A 562 -25.58 9.56 -11.15
N VAL A 563 -25.88 10.78 -11.58
CA VAL A 563 -24.93 11.66 -12.25
C VAL A 563 -25.05 13.07 -11.66
N VAL A 564 -23.91 13.68 -11.32
CA VAL A 564 -23.81 15.06 -10.88
C VAL A 564 -23.16 15.88 -11.98
N HIS A 565 -23.85 16.91 -12.45
CA HIS A 565 -23.32 17.89 -13.39
C HIS A 565 -22.44 18.88 -12.60
N PRO A 566 -21.17 19.05 -13.00
CA PRO A 566 -20.24 19.91 -12.27
C PRO A 566 -20.53 21.39 -12.55
N GLU A 567 -20.35 22.20 -11.51
CA GLU A 567 -20.36 23.66 -11.62
C GLU A 567 -19.12 24.24 -10.91
N PRO A 568 -18.51 25.35 -11.39
CA PRO A 568 -17.39 25.97 -10.69
C PRO A 568 -17.77 26.37 -9.25
N GLY A 569 -16.93 26.01 -8.29
CA GLY A 569 -17.17 26.24 -6.87
C GLY A 569 -18.08 25.22 -6.18
N MET A 570 -18.59 24.22 -6.90
CA MET A 570 -19.36 23.12 -6.31
C MET A 570 -18.44 22.12 -5.62
N LEU A 571 -18.79 21.76 -4.37
CA LEU A 571 -18.23 20.63 -3.63
C LEU A 571 -19.28 19.51 -3.58
N VAL A 572 -18.93 18.31 -4.00
CA VAL A 572 -19.75 17.11 -3.89
C VAL A 572 -19.15 16.21 -2.82
N LEU A 573 -19.93 15.85 -1.81
CA LEU A 573 -19.54 14.91 -0.75
C LEU A 573 -20.36 13.63 -0.87
N PHE A 574 -19.71 12.46 -0.67
CA PHE A 574 -20.33 11.16 -0.81
C PHE A 574 -19.59 10.07 -0.02
N PRO A 575 -20.23 8.91 0.28
CA PRO A 575 -19.58 7.79 0.98
C PRO A 575 -18.40 7.23 0.15
N SER A 576 -17.28 6.95 0.80
CA SER A 576 -16.06 6.45 0.15
C SER A 576 -16.23 5.08 -0.52
N TYR A 577 -17.22 4.28 -0.11
CA TYR A 577 -17.55 2.99 -0.75
C TYR A 577 -18.42 3.13 -2.00
N PHE A 578 -18.85 4.31 -2.40
CA PHE A 578 -19.58 4.50 -3.65
C PHE A 578 -18.66 4.32 -4.84
N TRP A 579 -19.00 3.38 -5.72
CA TRP A 579 -18.42 3.34 -7.06
C TRP A 579 -18.69 4.66 -7.77
N HIS A 580 -17.62 5.32 -8.20
CA HIS A 580 -17.72 6.59 -8.90
C HIS A 580 -16.59 6.76 -9.90
N GLY A 581 -16.87 7.55 -10.94
CA GLY A 581 -15.93 7.89 -12.00
C GLY A 581 -16.30 9.20 -12.67
N THR A 582 -15.45 9.67 -13.58
CA THR A 582 -15.72 10.86 -14.40
C THR A 582 -16.02 10.45 -15.82
N VAL A 583 -17.13 10.90 -16.38
CA VAL A 583 -17.44 10.69 -17.78
C VAL A 583 -16.43 11.45 -18.66
N PRO A 584 -15.78 10.80 -19.64
CA PRO A 584 -14.85 11.46 -20.55
C PRO A 584 -15.48 12.67 -21.25
N PHE A 585 -14.70 13.70 -21.52
CA PHE A 585 -15.17 14.91 -22.20
C PHE A 585 -14.22 15.32 -23.34
N ALA A 586 -14.76 16.00 -24.34
CA ALA A 586 -14.00 16.52 -25.47
C ALA A 586 -13.90 18.05 -25.38
N SER A 587 -12.75 18.56 -24.93
CA SER A 587 -12.46 19.99 -24.88
C SER A 587 -10.95 20.24 -24.91
N GLU A 588 -10.51 21.34 -25.50
CA GLU A 588 -9.14 21.81 -25.40
C GLU A 588 -8.85 22.45 -24.04
N GLN A 589 -9.88 22.92 -23.32
CA GLN A 589 -9.75 23.42 -21.96
C GLN A 589 -9.67 22.27 -20.96
N ALA A 590 -8.82 22.41 -19.96
CA ALA A 590 -8.69 21.42 -18.90
C ALA A 590 -9.81 21.56 -17.85
N ARG A 591 -10.16 20.43 -17.23
CA ARG A 591 -11.00 20.39 -16.03
C ARG A 591 -10.09 20.31 -14.81
N LEU A 592 -10.20 21.27 -13.89
CA LEU A 592 -9.38 21.34 -12.67
C LEU A 592 -10.25 21.12 -11.44
N THR A 593 -9.87 20.16 -10.61
CA THR A 593 -10.57 19.83 -9.36
C THR A 593 -9.62 19.70 -8.20
N VAL A 594 -10.16 19.81 -6.98
CA VAL A 594 -9.52 19.38 -5.73
C VAL A 594 -10.37 18.25 -5.15
N ALA A 595 -9.74 17.20 -4.70
CA ALA A 595 -10.37 16.09 -4.01
C ALA A 595 -9.71 15.87 -2.64
N PHE A 596 -10.47 15.35 -1.71
CA PHE A 596 -9.98 14.94 -0.40
C PHE A 596 -10.87 13.82 0.16
N ASP A 597 -10.28 13.03 1.06
CA ASP A 597 -11.02 12.12 1.91
C ASP A 597 -11.03 12.63 3.36
N VAL A 598 -12.07 12.30 4.10
CA VAL A 598 -12.11 12.47 5.54
C VAL A 598 -12.37 11.15 6.25
N LEU A 599 -11.86 11.07 7.48
CA LEU A 599 -12.14 10.00 8.44
C LEU A 599 -12.86 10.58 9.66
N PRO A 600 -13.62 9.76 10.42
CA PRO A 600 -14.12 10.19 11.73
C PRO A 600 -12.94 10.57 12.63
N ASP A 601 -13.07 11.65 13.38
CA ASP A 601 -12.11 11.98 14.43
C ASP A 601 -12.61 11.41 15.76
N THR A 602 -12.00 10.30 16.18
CA THR A 602 -12.35 9.61 17.43
C THR A 602 -11.55 10.15 18.63
N ARG A 603 -10.72 11.17 18.43
CA ARG A 603 -10.00 11.81 19.53
C ARG A 603 -11.02 12.66 20.30
N ARG A 604 -11.53 12.11 21.41
CA ARG A 604 -12.23 12.93 22.40
C ARG A 604 -11.25 14.00 22.86
N GLU A 605 -11.62 15.26 22.67
CA GLU A 605 -11.00 16.37 23.38
C GLU A 605 -11.15 16.06 24.88
N HIS A 606 -10.09 15.57 25.49
CA HIS A 606 -9.96 15.68 26.94
C HIS A 606 -9.63 17.14 27.22
N ALA A 607 -10.70 17.98 27.30
CA ALA A 607 -10.66 19.29 27.87
C ALA A 607 -10.51 19.21 29.39
#